data_82a8c2a7512d839977923511e12d29c3
#
_entry.id   82a8c2a7512d839977923511e12d29c3
#
_cell.length_a   1.000
_cell.length_b   1.000
_cell.length_c   1.000
_cell.angle_alpha   90.00
_cell.angle_beta   90.00
_cell.angle_gamma   90.00
#
_symmetry.space_group_name_H-M   'P 1'
#
loop_
_entity.id
_entity.type
_entity.pdbx_description
1 polymer ?
#
loop_
_entity_poly.entity_id
_entity_poly.type
_entity_poly.pdbx_seq_one_letter_code
_entity_poly.pdbx_strand_id
1 'polypeptide(L)'
;MRWKNAALLALAVTVVGCSSNSKKELPPAELPEFTTEVELKSEWSRSVGNGQGEGYNLLTPAVDGDHIYAADVEGVVMAMDRFSGDVLWEQDLELAVSGAIGVGHGLVVVGTLKGEVIALDQSTGEQKWRAVVTSEVLAAPAVNGDVVVVQTQDDRLIAFDSATGNQRWIYESTPAVLTLRGTGGPVLTDRLAIAGLSSGKVVAVDTQRGFPVWEQRVAVAQGRSELDRIVDIDGGLRLVGDTLYVVSYQGRVAGVDINNGRVLWQREASSYAGLDQGLGSVYVSLANGTLEGVDERSASALWSNDGLARRQL
;
A
#
# COMPACT_ATOMS: atom_id res chain seq x y z
N MET A 1 2.32 59.57 51.70
CA MET A 1 1.19 59.27 50.81
C MET A 1 1.72 59.27 49.38
N ARG A 2 2.62 58.33 49.03
CA ARG A 2 3.26 58.23 47.66
C ARG A 2 3.87 56.83 47.41
N TRP A 3 3.15 55.76 47.71
CA TRP A 3 3.69 54.42 47.50
C TRP A 3 2.63 53.40 46.99
N LYS A 4 1.58 53.84 46.34
CA LYS A 4 0.54 52.96 45.81
C LYS A 4 0.46 52.83 44.25
N ASN A 5 1.31 53.57 43.50
CA ASN A 5 1.22 53.59 42.04
C ASN A 5 2.36 52.86 41.32
N ALA A 6 3.25 52.17 42.05
CA ALA A 6 4.36 51.42 41.42
C ALA A 6 4.07 49.93 41.15
N ALA A 7 2.95 49.42 41.67
CA ALA A 7 2.63 47.98 41.56
C ALA A 7 1.75 47.62 40.34
N LEU A 8 1.25 48.60 39.57
CA LEU A 8 0.34 48.37 38.46
C LEU A 8 1.00 48.39 37.07
N LEU A 9 2.32 48.68 37.00
CA LEU A 9 3.04 48.74 35.73
C LEU A 9 3.89 47.48 35.44
N ALA A 10 3.95 46.51 36.36
CA ALA A 10 4.79 45.30 36.22
C ALA A 10 4.06 44.05 35.69
N LEU A 11 2.76 44.13 35.40
CA LEU A 11 1.96 42.96 35.00
C LEU A 11 1.50 42.96 33.52
N ALA A 12 2.08 43.81 32.67
CA ALA A 12 1.65 43.97 31.27
C ALA A 12 2.66 43.48 30.21
N VAL A 13 3.68 42.71 30.59
CA VAL A 13 4.79 42.36 29.64
C VAL A 13 5.03 40.84 29.57
N THR A 14 4.07 39.98 29.78
CA THR A 14 4.30 38.52 29.57
C THR A 14 3.17 37.85 28.81
N VAL A 15 2.72 38.41 27.69
CA VAL A 15 1.96 37.70 26.69
C VAL A 15 2.59 37.95 25.31
N VAL A 16 3.88 37.57 25.18
CA VAL A 16 4.41 37.25 23.87
C VAL A 16 4.07 35.76 23.68
N GLY A 17 2.85 35.50 23.26
CA GLY A 17 2.43 34.18 22.83
C GLY A 17 3.35 33.70 21.73
N CYS A 18 3.87 32.49 21.85
CA CYS A 18 4.47 31.74 20.76
C CYS A 18 3.45 31.68 19.63
N SER A 19 3.56 32.57 18.68
CA SER A 19 2.98 32.40 17.36
C SER A 19 3.77 31.25 16.72
N SER A 20 3.28 30.03 16.90
CA SER A 20 3.69 28.93 16.04
C SER A 20 3.35 29.35 14.61
N ASN A 21 4.36 29.67 13.82
CA ASN A 21 4.24 29.80 12.39
C ASN A 21 3.95 28.38 11.84
N SER A 22 2.77 27.84 12.09
CA SER A 22 2.24 26.74 11.32
C SER A 22 2.13 27.28 9.90
N LYS A 23 2.99 26.82 9.01
CA LYS A 23 2.83 27.07 7.58
C LYS A 23 1.41 26.62 7.24
N LYS A 24 0.53 27.56 6.96
CA LYS A 24 -0.85 27.28 6.60
C LYS A 24 -0.78 26.43 5.33
N GLU A 25 -1.19 25.18 5.42
CA GLU A 25 -1.24 24.33 4.23
C GLU A 25 -2.10 25.01 3.18
N LEU A 26 -1.57 25.02 1.97
CA LEU A 26 -2.32 25.57 0.84
C LEU A 26 -3.53 24.67 0.57
N PRO A 27 -4.68 25.23 0.19
CA PRO A 27 -5.84 24.42 -0.17
C PRO A 27 -5.53 23.53 -1.40
N PRO A 28 -6.32 22.47 -1.65
CA PRO A 28 -6.23 21.69 -2.86
C PRO A 28 -6.26 22.59 -4.10
N ALA A 29 -5.54 22.22 -5.14
CA ALA A 29 -5.58 22.93 -6.41
C ALA A 29 -7.01 22.97 -6.97
N GLU A 30 -7.40 24.07 -7.61
CA GLU A 30 -8.63 24.11 -8.39
C GLU A 30 -8.52 23.12 -9.55
N LEU A 31 -9.60 22.35 -9.80
CA LEU A 31 -9.59 21.41 -10.92
C LEU A 31 -9.54 22.21 -12.22
N PRO A 32 -8.59 21.91 -13.11
CA PRO A 32 -8.52 22.60 -14.39
C PRO A 32 -9.73 22.25 -15.25
N GLU A 33 -10.22 23.21 -16.01
CA GLU A 33 -11.15 22.90 -17.10
C GLU A 33 -10.39 22.14 -18.18
N PHE A 34 -10.97 21.05 -18.66
CA PHE A 34 -10.38 20.24 -19.73
C PHE A 34 -11.45 19.84 -20.76
N THR A 35 -10.99 19.65 -21.98
CA THR A 35 -11.83 19.07 -23.02
C THR A 35 -11.76 17.55 -22.90
N THR A 36 -12.91 16.90 -22.80
CA THR A 36 -13.01 15.45 -22.74
C THR A 36 -12.51 14.83 -24.06
N GLU A 37 -11.43 14.09 -23.99
CA GLU A 37 -10.86 13.37 -25.14
C GLU A 37 -11.39 11.94 -25.25
N VAL A 38 -11.74 11.34 -24.10
CA VAL A 38 -12.28 9.99 -23.98
C VAL A 38 -13.53 10.00 -23.13
N GLU A 39 -14.62 9.46 -23.65
CA GLU A 39 -15.87 9.29 -22.92
C GLU A 39 -15.89 7.91 -22.25
N LEU A 40 -15.88 7.89 -20.90
CA LEU A 40 -16.03 6.67 -20.12
C LEU A 40 -17.51 6.42 -19.86
N LYS A 41 -17.97 5.19 -20.09
CA LYS A 41 -19.32 4.74 -19.79
C LYS A 41 -19.27 3.73 -18.65
N SER A 42 -20.20 3.89 -17.69
CA SER A 42 -20.40 2.89 -16.65
C SER A 42 -21.28 1.78 -17.23
N GLU A 43 -20.75 0.56 -17.29
CA GLU A 43 -21.53 -0.60 -17.75
C GLU A 43 -22.41 -1.14 -16.61
N TRP A 44 -21.90 -1.20 -15.40
CA TRP A 44 -22.63 -1.62 -14.22
C TRP A 44 -22.03 -1.01 -12.94
N SER A 45 -22.76 -1.11 -11.84
CA SER A 45 -22.30 -0.70 -10.51
C SER A 45 -22.87 -1.63 -9.45
N ARG A 46 -22.07 -1.98 -8.46
CA ARG A 46 -22.45 -2.86 -7.36
C ARG A 46 -21.90 -2.33 -6.05
N SER A 47 -22.73 -2.33 -5.00
CA SER A 47 -22.28 -2.08 -3.63
C SER A 47 -21.82 -3.37 -2.99
N VAL A 48 -20.76 -3.32 -2.18
CA VAL A 48 -20.24 -4.42 -1.37
C VAL A 48 -20.39 -4.03 0.08
N GLY A 49 -21.27 -4.68 0.80
CA GLY A 49 -21.58 -4.40 2.21
C GLY A 49 -21.65 -2.91 2.53
N ASN A 50 -20.95 -2.49 3.59
CA ASN A 50 -20.84 -1.10 4.04
C ASN A 50 -19.58 -0.39 3.50
N GLY A 51 -18.88 -0.99 2.52
CA GLY A 51 -17.71 -0.41 1.87
C GLY A 51 -16.46 -0.37 2.75
N GLN A 52 -15.64 0.67 2.60
CA GLN A 52 -14.33 0.76 3.26
C GLN A 52 -14.40 1.31 4.69
N GLY A 53 -15.56 1.78 5.14
CA GLY A 53 -15.71 2.45 6.44
C GLY A 53 -15.04 3.83 6.50
N GLU A 54 -14.90 4.36 7.73
CA GLU A 54 -14.31 5.69 7.97
C GLU A 54 -12.77 5.67 8.12
N GLY A 55 -12.14 4.50 8.10
CA GLY A 55 -10.69 4.32 8.30
C GLY A 55 -9.87 4.42 7.01
N TYR A 56 -8.54 4.48 7.17
CA TYR A 56 -7.59 4.34 6.06
C TYR A 56 -7.43 2.85 5.65
N ASN A 57 -8.52 2.20 5.29
CA ASN A 57 -8.49 0.83 4.79
C ASN A 57 -8.52 0.89 3.26
N LEU A 58 -7.50 0.37 2.59
CA LEU A 58 -7.47 0.24 1.14
C LEU A 58 -7.98 -1.15 0.75
N LEU A 59 -9.30 -1.34 0.83
CA LEU A 59 -9.96 -2.59 0.42
C LEU A 59 -10.11 -2.63 -1.11
N THR A 60 -8.98 -2.64 -1.80
CA THR A 60 -8.96 -2.66 -3.27
C THR A 60 -9.52 -3.98 -3.78
N PRO A 61 -10.49 -3.96 -4.70
CA PRO A 61 -10.98 -5.16 -5.36
C PRO A 61 -9.88 -5.85 -6.16
N ALA A 62 -9.93 -7.18 -6.22
CA ALA A 62 -9.03 -7.98 -7.03
C ALA A 62 -9.76 -8.56 -8.25
N VAL A 63 -9.03 -8.69 -9.36
CA VAL A 63 -9.55 -9.26 -10.61
C VAL A 63 -8.74 -10.51 -10.94
N ASP A 64 -9.43 -11.62 -11.17
CA ASP A 64 -8.82 -12.84 -11.67
C ASP A 64 -9.73 -13.47 -12.75
N GLY A 65 -9.22 -13.51 -13.98
CA GLY A 65 -9.99 -13.92 -15.16
C GLY A 65 -11.24 -13.05 -15.36
N ASP A 66 -12.38 -13.71 -15.40
CA ASP A 66 -13.69 -13.08 -15.62
C ASP A 66 -14.40 -12.69 -14.31
N HIS A 67 -13.72 -12.74 -13.18
CA HIS A 67 -14.29 -12.48 -11.87
C HIS A 67 -13.64 -11.27 -11.18
N ILE A 68 -14.45 -10.56 -10.40
CA ILE A 68 -14.02 -9.51 -9.47
C ILE A 68 -14.34 -9.96 -8.06
N TYR A 69 -13.39 -9.79 -7.15
CA TYR A 69 -13.54 -10.07 -5.73
C TYR A 69 -13.40 -8.77 -4.97
N ALA A 70 -14.32 -8.51 -4.05
CA ALA A 70 -14.31 -7.32 -3.22
C ALA A 70 -14.73 -7.67 -1.79
N ALA A 71 -14.23 -6.91 -0.83
CA ALA A 71 -14.62 -7.04 0.57
C ALA A 71 -15.03 -5.68 1.14
N ASP A 72 -15.83 -5.72 2.18
CA ASP A 72 -16.10 -4.57 3.02
C ASP A 72 -15.36 -4.64 4.36
N VAL A 73 -15.40 -3.56 5.11
CA VAL A 73 -14.74 -3.43 6.41
C VAL A 73 -15.37 -4.29 7.50
N GLU A 74 -16.61 -4.73 7.35
CA GLU A 74 -17.36 -5.52 8.35
C GLU A 74 -17.25 -7.04 8.12
N GLY A 75 -16.69 -7.44 6.97
CA GLY A 75 -16.39 -8.86 6.72
C GLY A 75 -17.15 -9.50 5.57
N VAL A 76 -17.96 -8.74 4.86
CA VAL A 76 -18.61 -9.23 3.63
C VAL A 76 -17.57 -9.36 2.54
N VAL A 77 -17.41 -10.57 2.00
CA VAL A 77 -16.58 -10.85 0.83
C VAL A 77 -17.48 -11.35 -0.30
N MET A 78 -17.30 -10.79 -1.47
CA MET A 78 -18.18 -11.04 -2.61
C MET A 78 -17.37 -11.35 -3.88
N ALA A 79 -17.82 -12.34 -4.64
CA ALA A 79 -17.36 -12.57 -6.01
C ALA A 79 -18.45 -12.18 -7.01
N MET A 80 -18.03 -11.53 -8.07
CA MET A 80 -18.93 -10.99 -9.09
C MET A 80 -18.39 -11.34 -10.49
N ASP A 81 -19.29 -11.53 -11.43
CA ASP A 81 -18.94 -11.55 -12.84
C ASP A 81 -18.44 -10.17 -13.28
N ARG A 82 -17.29 -10.13 -13.93
CA ARG A 82 -16.62 -8.89 -14.31
C ARG A 82 -17.40 -8.07 -15.33
N PHE A 83 -18.18 -8.73 -16.20
CA PHE A 83 -18.86 -8.08 -17.32
C PHE A 83 -20.27 -7.63 -16.96
N SER A 84 -20.99 -8.44 -16.18
CA SER A 84 -22.38 -8.15 -15.82
C SER A 84 -22.54 -7.51 -14.42
N GLY A 85 -21.55 -7.73 -13.52
CA GLY A 85 -21.68 -7.37 -12.11
C GLY A 85 -22.60 -8.30 -11.31
N ASP A 86 -22.99 -9.45 -11.89
CA ASP A 86 -23.82 -10.41 -11.17
C ASP A 86 -23.02 -11.06 -10.05
N VAL A 87 -23.66 -11.19 -8.87
CA VAL A 87 -23.05 -11.83 -7.72
C VAL A 87 -23.01 -13.33 -7.94
N LEU A 88 -21.82 -13.92 -7.87
CA LEU A 88 -21.59 -15.36 -7.99
C LEU A 88 -21.71 -16.03 -6.63
N TRP A 89 -21.11 -15.43 -5.61
CA TRP A 89 -21.24 -15.80 -4.21
C TRP A 89 -20.96 -14.61 -3.29
N GLU A 90 -21.48 -14.68 -2.09
CA GLU A 90 -21.27 -13.73 -1.00
C GLU A 90 -21.08 -14.49 0.30
N GLN A 91 -20.09 -14.09 1.08
CA GLN A 91 -19.76 -14.69 2.37
C GLN A 91 -19.59 -13.57 3.40
N ASP A 92 -20.31 -13.65 4.50
CA ASP A 92 -20.11 -12.82 5.68
C ASP A 92 -19.19 -13.57 6.66
N LEU A 93 -18.02 -13.00 6.92
CA LEU A 93 -17.02 -13.56 7.83
C LEU A 93 -17.25 -13.16 9.28
N GLU A 94 -18.12 -12.18 9.54
CA GLU A 94 -18.33 -11.55 10.87
C GLU A 94 -17.02 -11.04 11.51
N LEU A 95 -16.09 -10.55 10.67
CA LEU A 95 -14.75 -10.12 11.06
C LEU A 95 -14.40 -8.79 10.37
N ALA A 96 -13.72 -7.89 11.07
CA ALA A 96 -13.26 -6.65 10.49
C ALA A 96 -12.09 -6.91 9.51
N VAL A 97 -12.37 -6.91 8.20
CA VAL A 97 -11.37 -7.01 7.14
C VAL A 97 -10.64 -5.67 7.02
N SER A 98 -9.32 -5.72 6.88
CA SER A 98 -8.46 -4.53 6.83
C SER A 98 -7.49 -4.52 5.67
N GLY A 99 -7.16 -5.67 5.11
CA GLY A 99 -6.30 -5.82 3.95
C GLY A 99 -7.11 -5.94 2.66
N ALA A 100 -6.55 -5.48 1.55
CA ALA A 100 -7.08 -5.74 0.22
C ALA A 100 -7.10 -7.26 -0.06
N ILE A 101 -7.89 -7.67 -1.04
CA ILE A 101 -8.05 -9.08 -1.37
C ILE A 101 -6.84 -9.60 -2.14
N GLY A 102 -6.30 -10.73 -1.68
CA GLY A 102 -5.42 -11.59 -2.46
C GLY A 102 -6.23 -12.66 -3.20
N VAL A 103 -5.96 -12.86 -4.47
CA VAL A 103 -6.65 -13.87 -5.27
C VAL A 103 -5.69 -14.64 -6.16
N GLY A 104 -5.97 -15.91 -6.37
CA GLY A 104 -5.26 -16.78 -7.31
C GLY A 104 -5.26 -18.24 -6.89
N HIS A 105 -5.01 -19.11 -7.86
CA HIS A 105 -4.84 -20.55 -7.64
C HIS A 105 -5.97 -21.22 -6.84
N GLY A 106 -7.23 -20.79 -7.04
CA GLY A 106 -8.40 -21.33 -6.37
C GLY A 106 -8.65 -20.81 -4.97
N LEU A 107 -7.97 -19.73 -4.56
CA LEU A 107 -8.13 -19.08 -3.28
C LEU A 107 -8.49 -17.60 -3.41
N VAL A 108 -9.32 -17.13 -2.49
CA VAL A 108 -9.52 -15.73 -2.14
C VAL A 108 -9.07 -15.58 -0.69
N VAL A 109 -8.14 -14.64 -0.43
CA VAL A 109 -7.52 -14.50 0.89
C VAL A 109 -7.68 -13.08 1.39
N VAL A 110 -8.11 -12.92 2.64
CA VAL A 110 -8.27 -11.63 3.31
C VAL A 110 -7.49 -11.60 4.63
N GLY A 111 -7.07 -10.40 5.00
CA GLY A 111 -6.42 -10.13 6.28
C GLY A 111 -7.27 -9.24 7.17
N THR A 112 -7.00 -9.26 8.47
CA THR A 112 -7.73 -8.46 9.47
C THR A 112 -6.81 -7.61 10.34
N LEU A 113 -7.39 -6.59 10.99
CA LEU A 113 -6.71 -5.77 12.02
C LEU A 113 -6.27 -6.58 13.24
N LYS A 114 -6.86 -7.76 13.47
CA LYS A 114 -6.51 -8.64 14.59
C LYS A 114 -5.47 -9.70 14.22
N GLY A 115 -4.88 -9.57 13.01
CA GLY A 115 -3.87 -10.54 12.55
C GLY A 115 -4.47 -11.89 12.15
N GLU A 116 -5.71 -11.93 11.69
CA GLU A 116 -6.30 -13.16 11.16
C GLU A 116 -6.13 -13.17 9.64
N VAL A 117 -5.84 -14.34 9.10
CA VAL A 117 -5.74 -14.60 7.67
C VAL A 117 -6.76 -15.68 7.33
N ILE A 118 -7.69 -15.36 6.47
CA ILE A 118 -8.77 -16.26 6.08
C ILE A 118 -8.66 -16.56 4.59
N ALA A 119 -8.61 -17.84 4.23
CA ALA A 119 -8.65 -18.28 2.85
C ALA A 119 -10.00 -18.93 2.55
N LEU A 120 -10.63 -18.45 1.49
CA LEU A 120 -11.88 -18.94 0.97
C LEU A 120 -11.64 -19.69 -0.35
N ASP A 121 -12.49 -20.63 -0.66
CA ASP A 121 -12.52 -21.24 -1.98
C ASP A 121 -12.96 -20.19 -3.02
N GLN A 122 -12.18 -20.03 -4.06
CA GLN A 122 -12.39 -19.01 -5.08
C GLN A 122 -13.73 -19.16 -5.82
N SER A 123 -14.22 -20.39 -5.96
CA SER A 123 -15.43 -20.69 -6.73
C SER A 123 -16.72 -20.68 -5.91
N THR A 124 -16.62 -20.95 -4.60
CA THR A 124 -17.79 -21.12 -3.74
C THR A 124 -17.90 -20.10 -2.61
N GLY A 125 -16.78 -19.43 -2.25
CA GLY A 125 -16.70 -18.56 -1.08
C GLY A 125 -16.59 -19.31 0.26
N GLU A 126 -16.61 -20.66 0.27
CA GLU A 126 -16.49 -21.43 1.49
C GLU A 126 -15.11 -21.29 2.12
N GLN A 127 -15.06 -21.15 3.46
CA GLN A 127 -13.78 -21.06 4.16
C GLN A 127 -13.01 -22.38 4.09
N LYS A 128 -11.79 -22.32 3.53
CA LYS A 128 -10.87 -23.49 3.48
C LYS A 128 -10.03 -23.60 4.73
N TRP A 129 -9.45 -22.49 5.16
CA TRP A 129 -8.65 -22.44 6.37
C TRP A 129 -8.59 -21.03 6.96
N ARG A 130 -8.14 -20.95 8.20
CA ARG A 130 -7.89 -19.72 8.94
C ARG A 130 -6.59 -19.85 9.71
N ALA A 131 -5.78 -18.81 9.73
CA ALA A 131 -4.53 -18.70 10.47
C ALA A 131 -4.48 -17.40 11.26
N VAL A 132 -3.55 -17.30 12.21
CA VAL A 132 -3.34 -16.10 13.02
C VAL A 132 -1.89 -15.69 12.94
N VAL A 133 -1.64 -14.39 12.75
CA VAL A 133 -0.31 -13.77 12.74
C VAL A 133 -0.17 -12.78 13.90
N THR A 134 1.02 -12.24 14.07
CA THR A 134 1.40 -11.47 15.27
C THR A 134 0.98 -10.00 15.23
N SER A 135 0.64 -9.48 14.06
CA SER A 135 0.28 -8.07 13.85
C SER A 135 -0.79 -7.94 12.78
N GLU A 136 -1.27 -6.71 12.55
CA GLU A 136 -2.29 -6.42 11.54
C GLU A 136 -1.82 -6.81 10.14
N VAL A 137 -2.76 -7.28 9.30
CA VAL A 137 -2.57 -7.53 7.88
C VAL A 137 -3.34 -6.46 7.12
N LEU A 138 -2.65 -5.42 6.67
CA LEU A 138 -3.25 -4.27 5.97
C LEU A 138 -3.10 -4.37 4.45
N ALA A 139 -2.13 -5.13 3.99
CA ALA A 139 -1.85 -5.35 2.58
C ALA A 139 -2.58 -6.58 2.04
N ALA A 140 -2.79 -6.61 0.72
CA ALA A 140 -3.31 -7.79 0.05
C ALA A 140 -2.34 -8.98 0.24
N PRO A 141 -2.82 -10.14 0.70
CA PRO A 141 -2.04 -11.37 0.64
C PRO A 141 -1.68 -11.74 -0.79
N ALA A 142 -0.49 -12.26 -1.01
CA ALA A 142 -0.10 -12.80 -2.31
C ALA A 142 -0.24 -14.33 -2.33
N VAL A 143 -0.73 -14.86 -3.44
CA VAL A 143 -1.06 -16.30 -3.57
C VAL A 143 -0.37 -16.87 -4.80
N ASN A 144 0.30 -17.99 -4.65
CA ASN A 144 0.68 -18.87 -5.74
C ASN A 144 0.20 -20.31 -5.44
N GLY A 145 0.47 -21.27 -6.33
CA GLY A 145 -0.03 -22.63 -6.16
C GLY A 145 0.43 -23.35 -4.89
N ASP A 146 1.55 -22.91 -4.31
CA ASP A 146 2.21 -23.56 -3.16
C ASP A 146 2.00 -22.82 -1.84
N VAL A 147 2.05 -21.49 -1.86
CA VAL A 147 2.04 -20.68 -0.64
C VAL A 147 1.09 -19.47 -0.76
N VAL A 148 0.60 -19.05 0.39
CA VAL A 148 0.03 -17.73 0.63
C VAL A 148 1.04 -16.95 1.48
N VAL A 149 1.45 -15.78 1.02
CA VAL A 149 2.36 -14.91 1.77
C VAL A 149 1.63 -13.65 2.19
N VAL A 150 1.68 -13.35 3.48
CA VAL A 150 1.17 -12.11 4.05
C VAL A 150 2.32 -11.25 4.56
N GLN A 151 2.15 -9.94 4.45
CA GLN A 151 3.00 -8.96 5.10
C GLN A 151 2.24 -8.35 6.27
N THR A 152 2.86 -8.32 7.44
CA THR A 152 2.29 -7.74 8.65
C THR A 152 2.87 -6.36 8.92
N GLN A 153 2.15 -5.53 9.69
CA GLN A 153 2.54 -4.15 9.98
C GLN A 153 3.89 -4.04 10.75
N ASP A 154 4.33 -5.10 11.37
CA ASP A 154 5.64 -5.20 12.06
C ASP A 154 6.78 -5.69 11.15
N ASP A 155 6.68 -5.49 9.83
CA ASP A 155 7.68 -5.83 8.81
C ASP A 155 8.05 -7.33 8.74
N ARG A 156 7.08 -8.21 9.00
CA ARG A 156 7.25 -9.65 8.80
C ARG A 156 6.60 -10.12 7.51
N LEU A 157 7.24 -11.10 6.86
CA LEU A 157 6.62 -11.90 5.82
C LEU A 157 6.35 -13.30 6.39
N ILE A 158 5.12 -13.74 6.29
CA ILE A 158 4.70 -15.04 6.82
C ILE A 158 4.07 -15.83 5.69
N ALA A 159 4.61 -17.02 5.46
CA ALA A 159 4.07 -17.93 4.45
C ALA A 159 3.28 -19.06 5.07
N PHE A 160 2.17 -19.34 4.45
CA PHE A 160 1.30 -20.46 4.77
C PHE A 160 1.23 -21.42 3.59
N ASP A 161 1.10 -22.70 3.87
CA ASP A 161 0.74 -23.68 2.88
C ASP A 161 -0.63 -23.35 2.28
N SER A 162 -0.71 -23.21 0.96
CA SER A 162 -1.93 -22.74 0.28
C SER A 162 -3.13 -23.67 0.50
N ALA A 163 -2.90 -24.97 0.63
CA ALA A 163 -3.96 -25.96 0.79
C ALA A 163 -4.46 -26.09 2.25
N THR A 164 -3.57 -25.95 3.22
CA THR A 164 -3.85 -26.30 4.62
C THR A 164 -3.85 -25.12 5.58
N GLY A 165 -3.26 -23.98 5.20
CA GLY A 165 -3.07 -22.82 6.09
C GLY A 165 -2.00 -23.03 7.16
N ASN A 166 -1.24 -24.14 7.12
CA ASN A 166 -0.14 -24.35 8.05
C ASN A 166 1.01 -23.39 7.73
N GLN A 167 1.54 -22.73 8.75
CA GLN A 167 2.68 -21.86 8.60
C GLN A 167 3.90 -22.63 8.11
N ARG A 168 4.53 -22.19 7.02
CA ARG A 168 5.74 -22.78 6.46
C ARG A 168 7.01 -22.08 6.95
N TRP A 169 7.02 -20.75 6.90
CA TRP A 169 8.17 -19.96 7.33
C TRP A 169 7.74 -18.53 7.73
N ILE A 170 8.65 -17.88 8.46
CA ILE A 170 8.59 -16.45 8.77
C ILE A 170 9.93 -15.83 8.37
N TYR A 171 9.89 -14.71 7.67
CA TYR A 171 11.01 -13.78 7.52
C TYR A 171 10.76 -12.56 8.40
N GLU A 172 11.74 -12.20 9.23
CA GLU A 172 11.65 -11.05 10.14
C GLU A 172 12.63 -9.97 9.70
N SER A 173 12.15 -8.74 9.62
CA SER A 173 12.97 -7.54 9.43
C SER A 173 12.93 -6.70 10.71
N THR A 174 13.89 -5.78 10.83
CA THR A 174 13.83 -4.78 11.89
C THR A 174 13.02 -3.59 11.38
N PRO A 175 11.82 -3.34 11.91
CA PRO A 175 10.99 -2.23 11.47
C PRO A 175 11.64 -0.88 11.77
N ALA A 176 11.29 0.14 11.01
CA ALA A 176 11.66 1.52 11.33
C ALA A 176 10.97 1.99 12.62
N VAL A 177 11.54 3.01 13.27
CA VAL A 177 11.00 3.57 14.53
C VAL A 177 9.61 4.19 14.32
N LEU A 178 9.43 4.86 13.18
CA LEU A 178 8.14 5.36 12.71
C LEU A 178 7.91 4.85 11.29
N THR A 179 6.71 4.38 11.05
CA THR A 179 6.25 3.88 9.76
C THR A 179 4.94 4.55 9.37
N LEU A 180 4.67 4.64 8.10
CA LEU A 180 3.31 4.82 7.61
C LEU A 180 2.53 3.51 7.86
N ARG A 181 1.20 3.57 7.85
CA ARG A 181 0.38 2.34 7.84
C ARG A 181 0.29 1.84 6.41
N GLY A 182 1.32 1.10 5.99
CA GLY A 182 1.48 0.65 4.62
C GLY A 182 0.47 -0.41 4.21
N THR A 183 0.03 -0.30 2.96
CA THR A 183 -0.90 -1.24 2.31
C THR A 183 -0.25 -1.93 1.11
N GLY A 184 1.03 -1.71 0.88
CA GLY A 184 1.81 -2.39 -0.16
C GLY A 184 1.97 -3.87 0.17
N GLY A 185 1.35 -4.74 -0.63
CA GLY A 185 1.44 -6.19 -0.46
C GLY A 185 2.69 -6.80 -1.09
N PRO A 186 3.05 -8.03 -0.70
CA PRO A 186 4.11 -8.76 -1.34
C PRO A 186 3.71 -9.17 -2.76
N VAL A 187 4.72 -9.36 -3.62
CA VAL A 187 4.56 -9.91 -4.97
C VAL A 187 5.20 -11.30 -4.99
N LEU A 188 4.50 -12.28 -5.56
CA LEU A 188 4.99 -13.64 -5.68
C LEU A 188 5.35 -14.00 -7.12
N THR A 189 6.45 -14.72 -7.26
CA THR A 189 6.74 -15.59 -8.38
C THR A 189 6.74 -17.05 -7.91
N ASP A 190 7.05 -18.01 -8.77
CA ASP A 190 7.19 -19.41 -8.34
C ASP A 190 8.28 -19.59 -7.29
N ARG A 191 9.31 -18.74 -7.27
CA ARG A 191 10.51 -18.89 -6.45
C ARG A 191 10.72 -17.80 -5.41
N LEU A 192 10.19 -16.61 -5.62
CA LEU A 192 10.46 -15.43 -4.80
C LEU A 192 9.18 -14.83 -4.25
N ALA A 193 9.21 -14.52 -2.96
CA ALA A 193 8.30 -13.60 -2.32
C ALA A 193 9.04 -12.27 -2.15
N ILE A 194 8.56 -11.20 -2.76
CA ILE A 194 9.24 -9.91 -2.81
C ILE A 194 8.39 -8.89 -2.09
N ALA A 195 8.97 -8.14 -1.16
CA ALA A 195 8.26 -7.14 -0.38
C ALA A 195 9.07 -5.87 -0.17
N GLY A 196 8.35 -4.75 -0.08
CA GLY A 196 8.88 -3.48 0.40
C GLY A 196 8.79 -3.42 1.93
N LEU A 197 9.81 -2.85 2.57
CA LEU A 197 9.91 -2.74 4.02
C LEU A 197 9.90 -1.28 4.47
N SER A 198 9.49 -1.04 5.71
CA SER A 198 9.48 0.28 6.34
C SER A 198 10.88 0.93 6.41
N SER A 199 11.93 0.13 6.32
CA SER A 199 13.31 0.59 6.30
C SER A 199 13.80 1.15 4.94
N GLY A 200 12.93 1.24 3.94
CA GLY A 200 13.29 1.64 2.56
C GLY A 200 14.06 0.58 1.79
N LYS A 201 14.00 -0.66 2.23
CA LYS A 201 14.56 -1.82 1.52
C LYS A 201 13.47 -2.59 0.79
N VAL A 202 13.86 -3.26 -0.27
CA VAL A 202 13.12 -4.38 -0.87
C VAL A 202 13.87 -5.66 -0.53
N VAL A 203 13.13 -6.68 -0.15
CA VAL A 203 13.66 -8.02 0.10
C VAL A 203 13.00 -9.02 -0.84
N ALA A 204 13.78 -9.97 -1.34
CA ALA A 204 13.27 -11.16 -2.00
C ALA A 204 13.64 -12.40 -1.18
N VAL A 205 12.64 -13.17 -0.85
CA VAL A 205 12.73 -14.36 0.01
C VAL A 205 12.38 -15.59 -0.83
N ASP A 206 13.10 -16.68 -0.64
CA ASP A 206 12.78 -17.97 -1.27
C ASP A 206 11.41 -18.47 -0.77
N THR A 207 10.47 -18.72 -1.70
CA THR A 207 9.10 -19.10 -1.36
C THR A 207 8.98 -20.42 -0.61
N GLN A 208 9.93 -21.33 -0.77
CA GLN A 208 9.90 -22.66 -0.16
C GLN A 208 10.53 -22.67 1.24
N ARG A 209 11.58 -21.87 1.45
CA ARG A 209 12.44 -21.95 2.64
C ARG A 209 12.40 -20.73 3.55
N GLY A 210 11.94 -19.59 3.05
CA GLY A 210 11.88 -18.34 3.82
C GLY A 210 13.24 -17.65 4.01
N PHE A 211 14.31 -18.06 3.30
CA PHE A 211 15.59 -17.39 3.39
C PHE A 211 15.68 -16.22 2.40
N PRO A 212 16.25 -15.07 2.82
CA PRO A 212 16.47 -13.96 1.89
C PRO A 212 17.48 -14.38 0.79
N VAL A 213 17.06 -14.17 -0.46
CA VAL A 213 17.87 -14.39 -1.65
C VAL A 213 18.70 -13.14 -1.93
N TRP A 214 18.06 -11.97 -1.82
CA TRP A 214 18.69 -10.66 -1.89
C TRP A 214 17.91 -9.62 -1.11
N GLU A 215 18.60 -8.58 -0.68
CA GLU A 215 18.03 -7.35 -0.15
C GLU A 215 18.63 -6.17 -0.91
N GLN A 216 17.77 -5.22 -1.31
CA GLN A 216 18.19 -4.00 -1.99
C GLN A 216 17.65 -2.78 -1.27
N ARG A 217 18.51 -1.85 -0.92
CA ARG A 217 18.11 -0.55 -0.39
C ARG A 217 17.73 0.39 -1.53
N VAL A 218 16.48 0.81 -1.57
CA VAL A 218 15.95 1.77 -2.54
C VAL A 218 15.98 3.18 -1.98
N ALA A 219 15.62 3.33 -0.70
CA ALA A 219 15.61 4.64 -0.05
C ALA A 219 16.50 4.63 1.21
N VAL A 220 17.05 5.78 1.54
CA VAL A 220 17.89 6.00 2.72
C VAL A 220 17.23 7.08 3.58
N ALA A 221 16.92 6.74 4.83
CA ALA A 221 16.37 7.68 5.80
C ALA A 221 17.31 8.89 5.97
N GLN A 222 16.79 10.09 5.77
CA GLN A 222 17.54 11.35 5.87
C GLN A 222 16.73 12.34 6.71
N GLY A 223 17.42 13.28 7.35
CA GLY A 223 16.77 14.31 8.13
C GLY A 223 17.10 14.26 9.61
N ARG A 224 16.57 15.22 10.37
CA ARG A 224 16.89 15.42 11.79
C ARG A 224 15.81 14.88 12.73
N SER A 225 14.56 14.85 12.28
CA SER A 225 13.45 14.31 13.04
C SER A 225 13.12 12.89 12.58
N GLU A 226 12.45 12.10 13.39
CA GLU A 226 11.96 10.77 12.99
C GLU A 226 10.96 10.86 11.84
N LEU A 227 10.15 11.94 11.77
CA LEU A 227 9.24 12.17 10.65
C LEU A 227 9.98 12.41 9.32
N ASP A 228 11.10 13.14 9.35
CA ASP A 228 11.93 13.34 8.14
C ASP A 228 12.58 12.04 7.67
N ARG A 229 12.67 11.04 8.54
CA ARG A 229 13.38 9.78 8.30
C ARG A 229 12.48 8.63 7.84
N ILE A 230 11.18 8.88 7.72
CA ILE A 230 10.24 7.88 7.15
C ILE A 230 10.57 7.69 5.67
N VAL A 231 10.86 6.45 5.28
CA VAL A 231 11.22 6.07 3.90
C VAL A 231 10.51 4.79 3.46
N ASP A 232 9.35 4.55 4.02
CA ASP A 232 8.58 3.34 3.82
C ASP A 232 8.32 3.07 2.33
N ILE A 233 8.35 1.79 1.98
CA ILE A 233 7.87 1.30 0.69
C ILE A 233 6.45 0.78 0.90
N ASP A 234 5.50 1.70 0.98
CA ASP A 234 4.10 1.43 1.29
C ASP A 234 3.21 1.29 0.06
N GLY A 235 3.61 1.93 -1.03
CA GLY A 235 2.93 1.77 -2.30
C GLY A 235 3.11 0.37 -2.87
N GLY A 236 2.10 -0.12 -3.59
CA GLY A 236 2.17 -1.44 -4.22
C GLY A 236 3.41 -1.60 -5.11
N LEU A 237 4.04 -2.75 -5.00
CA LEU A 237 5.11 -3.18 -5.90
C LEU A 237 4.49 -3.61 -7.24
N ARG A 238 5.13 -3.27 -8.35
CA ARG A 238 4.69 -3.70 -9.67
C ARG A 238 5.75 -4.55 -10.35
N LEU A 239 5.44 -5.82 -10.58
CA LEU A 239 6.32 -6.75 -11.29
C LEU A 239 5.88 -6.88 -12.74
N VAL A 240 6.80 -6.61 -13.67
CA VAL A 240 6.57 -6.78 -15.11
C VAL A 240 7.78 -7.48 -15.71
N GLY A 241 7.59 -8.71 -16.17
CA GLY A 241 8.70 -9.58 -16.56
C GLY A 241 9.69 -9.76 -15.42
N ASP A 242 10.95 -9.46 -15.64
CA ASP A 242 12.03 -9.55 -14.64
C ASP A 242 12.32 -8.21 -13.94
N THR A 243 11.50 -7.19 -14.15
CA THR A 243 11.68 -5.88 -13.54
C THR A 243 10.61 -5.60 -12.49
N LEU A 244 11.05 -5.34 -11.27
CA LEU A 244 10.24 -4.84 -10.18
C LEU A 244 10.32 -3.31 -10.16
N TYR A 245 9.17 -2.66 -10.28
CA TYR A 245 9.04 -1.23 -10.07
C TYR A 245 8.60 -0.97 -8.65
N VAL A 246 9.28 -0.02 -7.99
CA VAL A 246 9.08 0.30 -6.57
C VAL A 246 9.22 1.81 -6.36
N VAL A 247 8.39 2.36 -5.48
CA VAL A 247 8.52 3.74 -5.02
C VAL A 247 8.43 3.79 -3.49
N SER A 248 9.21 4.68 -2.88
CA SER A 248 9.17 4.91 -1.44
C SER A 248 8.65 6.31 -1.11
N TYR A 249 8.15 6.46 0.11
CA TYR A 249 7.91 7.78 0.68
C TYR A 249 9.26 8.46 0.97
N GLN A 250 9.37 9.77 0.73
CA GLN A 250 10.58 10.59 0.92
C GLN A 250 11.87 9.97 0.37
N GLY A 251 11.77 9.25 -0.73
CA GLY A 251 12.91 8.52 -1.27
C GLY A 251 12.97 8.51 -2.79
N ARG A 252 12.76 7.37 -3.40
CA ARG A 252 13.01 7.14 -4.83
C ARG A 252 11.96 6.25 -5.46
N VAL A 253 11.78 6.42 -6.77
CA VAL A 253 11.25 5.40 -7.65
C VAL A 253 12.42 4.67 -8.31
N ALA A 254 12.34 3.35 -8.44
CA ALA A 254 13.37 2.51 -9.01
C ALA A 254 12.81 1.33 -9.79
N GLY A 255 13.55 0.91 -10.82
CA GLY A 255 13.43 -0.40 -11.44
C GLY A 255 14.52 -1.33 -10.91
N VAL A 256 14.15 -2.52 -10.46
CA VAL A 256 15.03 -3.51 -9.84
C VAL A 256 14.91 -4.85 -10.57
N ASP A 257 16.04 -5.46 -10.92
CA ASP A 257 16.09 -6.81 -11.48
C ASP A 257 15.77 -7.83 -10.39
N ILE A 258 14.69 -8.58 -10.54
CA ILE A 258 14.24 -9.54 -9.52
C ILE A 258 15.18 -10.72 -9.32
N ASN A 259 16.01 -11.04 -10.30
CA ASN A 259 16.89 -12.21 -10.23
C ASN A 259 18.06 -12.01 -9.27
N ASN A 260 18.48 -10.77 -9.05
CA ASN A 260 19.68 -10.45 -8.26
C ASN A 260 19.57 -9.19 -7.38
N GLY A 261 18.44 -8.49 -7.39
CA GLY A 261 18.22 -7.27 -6.63
C GLY A 261 18.95 -6.03 -7.15
N ARG A 262 19.57 -6.10 -8.35
CA ARG A 262 20.32 -4.97 -8.90
C ARG A 262 19.37 -3.85 -9.34
N VAL A 263 19.66 -2.62 -8.91
CA VAL A 263 18.97 -1.43 -9.40
C VAL A 263 19.36 -1.21 -10.87
N LEU A 264 18.36 -1.24 -11.74
CA LEU A 264 18.53 -0.96 -13.18
C LEU A 264 18.58 0.54 -13.42
N TRP A 265 17.69 1.27 -12.77
CA TRP A 265 17.62 2.72 -12.75
C TRP A 265 16.91 3.20 -11.49
N GLN A 266 17.13 4.46 -11.12
CA GLN A 266 16.44 5.13 -10.03
C GLN A 266 16.40 6.64 -10.23
N ARG A 267 15.38 7.29 -9.65
CA ARG A 267 15.27 8.76 -9.59
C ARG A 267 14.58 9.18 -8.28
N GLU A 268 14.78 10.42 -7.87
CA GLU A 268 14.09 10.95 -6.69
C GLU A 268 12.59 11.05 -6.95
N ALA A 269 11.82 10.55 -6.00
CA ALA A 269 10.37 10.60 -5.97
C ALA A 269 9.91 10.38 -4.52
N SER A 270 8.71 10.84 -4.20
CA SER A 270 8.07 10.56 -2.92
C SER A 270 6.63 10.19 -3.18
N SER A 271 6.24 8.99 -2.79
CA SER A 271 4.88 8.50 -2.93
C SER A 271 4.51 7.59 -1.77
N TYR A 272 3.31 7.75 -1.25
CA TYR A 272 2.65 6.80 -0.37
C TYR A 272 1.49 6.07 -1.08
N ALA A 273 1.00 6.62 -2.18
CA ALA A 273 -0.07 6.02 -2.98
C ALA A 273 0.42 4.92 -3.92
N GLY A 274 1.72 4.94 -4.27
CA GLY A 274 2.34 3.92 -5.09
C GLY A 274 2.50 4.30 -6.56
N LEU A 275 2.65 3.28 -7.39
CA LEU A 275 2.87 3.39 -8.83
C LEU A 275 2.12 2.29 -9.58
N ASP A 276 1.96 2.50 -10.87
CA ASP A 276 1.55 1.45 -11.81
C ASP A 276 2.41 1.51 -13.10
N GLN A 277 2.35 0.45 -13.90
CA GLN A 277 3.11 0.35 -15.16
C GLN A 277 2.18 -0.05 -16.30
N GLY A 278 2.37 0.57 -17.43
CA GLY A 278 1.64 0.24 -18.66
C GLY A 278 2.18 1.04 -19.85
N LEU A 279 1.99 0.51 -21.03
CA LEU A 279 2.33 1.17 -22.31
C LEU A 279 3.78 1.70 -22.36
N GLY A 280 4.73 0.98 -21.75
CA GLY A 280 6.14 1.37 -21.74
C GLY A 280 6.48 2.48 -20.76
N SER A 281 5.58 2.81 -19.85
CA SER A 281 5.71 3.88 -18.87
C SER A 281 5.44 3.40 -17.45
N VAL A 282 6.09 4.02 -16.49
CA VAL A 282 5.77 3.91 -15.06
C VAL A 282 5.05 5.19 -14.65
N TYR A 283 3.88 5.04 -14.07
CA TYR A 283 3.05 6.14 -13.57
C TYR A 283 3.17 6.23 -12.07
N VAL A 284 3.57 7.39 -11.56
CA VAL A 284 3.80 7.60 -10.12
C VAL A 284 2.87 8.68 -9.60
N SER A 285 2.09 8.35 -8.57
CA SER A 285 1.31 9.32 -7.83
C SER A 285 2.15 9.89 -6.70
N LEU A 286 2.64 11.13 -6.89
CA LEU A 286 3.52 11.77 -5.90
C LEU A 286 2.76 12.25 -4.67
N ALA A 287 3.43 12.29 -3.53
CA ALA A 287 2.89 12.72 -2.23
C ALA A 287 2.31 14.15 -2.22
N ASN A 288 2.69 14.99 -3.17
CA ASN A 288 2.17 16.35 -3.34
C ASN A 288 0.91 16.42 -4.23
N GLY A 289 0.40 15.26 -4.72
CA GLY A 289 -0.75 15.17 -5.61
C GLY A 289 -0.42 15.40 -7.08
N THR A 290 0.86 15.35 -7.47
CA THR A 290 1.29 15.38 -8.87
C THR A 290 1.32 13.95 -9.42
N LEU A 291 0.86 13.75 -10.64
CA LEU A 291 1.04 12.51 -11.40
C LEU A 291 2.22 12.68 -12.35
N GLU A 292 3.14 11.72 -12.33
CA GLU A 292 4.26 11.67 -13.28
C GLU A 292 4.23 10.39 -14.11
N GLY A 293 4.48 10.52 -15.42
CA GLY A 293 4.82 9.42 -16.29
C GLY A 293 6.31 9.43 -16.60
N VAL A 294 6.97 8.28 -16.36
CA VAL A 294 8.38 8.10 -16.67
C VAL A 294 8.59 6.92 -17.60
N ASP A 295 9.58 6.99 -18.46
CA ASP A 295 9.97 5.89 -19.32
C ASP A 295 10.47 4.70 -18.49
N GLU A 296 9.94 3.52 -18.71
CA GLU A 296 10.19 2.32 -17.89
C GLU A 296 11.63 1.81 -17.95
N ARG A 297 12.42 2.21 -18.97
CA ARG A 297 13.79 1.72 -19.19
C ARG A 297 14.85 2.72 -18.71
N SER A 298 14.59 4.02 -18.94
CA SER A 298 15.56 5.07 -18.68
C SER A 298 15.23 5.93 -17.48
N ALA A 299 14.03 5.83 -16.91
CA ALA A 299 13.48 6.73 -15.90
C ALA A 299 13.39 8.20 -16.35
N SER A 300 13.50 8.48 -17.64
CA SER A 300 13.32 9.83 -18.17
C SER A 300 11.88 10.28 -17.97
N ALA A 301 11.69 11.52 -17.47
CA ALA A 301 10.35 12.09 -17.36
C ALA A 301 9.74 12.24 -18.76
N LEU A 302 8.55 11.70 -18.95
CA LEU A 302 7.77 11.83 -20.17
C LEU A 302 6.80 12.99 -20.05
N TRP A 303 6.12 13.08 -18.92
CA TRP A 303 5.16 14.15 -18.61
C TRP A 303 4.95 14.26 -17.09
N SER A 304 4.40 15.38 -16.67
CA SER A 304 3.97 15.65 -15.29
C SER A 304 2.65 16.43 -15.32
N ASN A 305 1.74 16.11 -14.42
CA ASN A 305 0.46 16.79 -14.28
C ASN A 305 0.21 17.11 -12.80
N ASP A 306 0.09 18.39 -12.49
CA ASP A 306 -0.15 18.94 -11.15
C ASP A 306 -1.59 19.44 -10.93
N GLY A 307 -2.49 19.19 -11.89
CA GLY A 307 -3.91 19.58 -11.79
C GLY A 307 -4.64 19.03 -10.56
N LEU A 308 -4.11 17.96 -9.95
CA LEU A 308 -4.60 17.37 -8.71
C LEU A 308 -3.71 17.68 -7.49
N ALA A 309 -2.82 18.66 -7.59
CA ALA A 309 -1.89 19.00 -6.52
C ALA A 309 -2.59 19.26 -5.18
N ARG A 310 -2.00 18.74 -4.09
CA ARG A 310 -2.53 18.80 -2.72
C ARG A 310 -3.87 18.08 -2.52
N ARG A 311 -4.20 17.11 -3.39
CA ARG A 311 -5.28 16.15 -3.19
C ARG A 311 -4.70 14.78 -2.85
N GLN A 312 -5.41 14.00 -2.07
CA GLN A 312 -5.11 12.58 -1.91
C GLN A 312 -5.56 11.85 -3.18
N LEU A 313 -4.65 11.10 -3.77
CA LEU A 313 -4.88 10.31 -4.98
C LEU A 313 -4.78 8.84 -4.63
#